data_6c5bb2fd6056c63a9e2afc034d6eab57
#
_entry.id   6c5bb2fd6056c63a9e2afc034d6eab57
#
_cell.length_a   1.000
_cell.length_b   1.000
_cell.length_c   1.000
_cell.angle_alpha   90.00
_cell.angle_beta   90.00
_cell.angle_gamma   90.00
#
_symmetry.space_group_name_H-M   'P 1'
#
loop_
_entity.id
_entity.type
_entity.pdbx_description
1 polymer ?
#
loop_
_entity_poly.entity_id
_entity_poly.type
_entity_poly.pdbx_seq_one_letter_code
_entity_poly.pdbx_strand_id
1 'polypeptide(L)'
;GTDVSALFVTVSARKRQALLTNLPEGESQLSVEIASGGAQETLILTNYPSSGPIISGPHEAPFICQSKEFRLVTGEPLGPSTDLNCSVERRIDYVYWSDRDFQFKPYSLSEVSEPPVDMGYVGEGVETPFIVRVETGVVNRAIYEISMLHDPSDGPLDPWRKSASWNNKLVYTHGGGCRSGWHQQGVVTGGVLKKGLLEQGYALSSSTLNVFGQNCNDLLASETHIMLKEVFIERYGLPTYTLATGVSGGSYQSQQTADNYPGVFDGIIVGLSFPDVTSSTIFTLADARLLDYYFKEVNPDGFTVEQERAVAGFAEHASIASLSRGAARLDPVLTLGGTSEEQGSELSVSALEDLRYSTSNPEGLRATVYDHTVNVYGELENAAIAQRPLDNVGVQYGLAAFREGEISAQQFIDLNRDIGGFDRDMEHVARRHSADEYASKRAIQSGRVLFGGAGLSSTPIIDYR
;
A
#
# COMPACT_ATOMS: atom_id res chain seq x y z
N GLY A 1 7.03 26.24 -29.55
CA GLY A 1 5.92 25.65 -28.80
C GLY A 1 4.88 25.09 -29.78
N THR A 2 4.16 24.10 -29.30
CA THR A 2 3.08 23.45 -30.07
C THR A 2 1.74 24.02 -29.59
N ASP A 3 0.86 24.43 -30.53
CA ASP A 3 -0.50 24.82 -30.17
C ASP A 3 -1.34 23.57 -29.84
N VAL A 4 -1.84 23.52 -28.62
CA VAL A 4 -2.66 22.42 -28.10
C VAL A 4 -4.13 22.83 -27.88
N SER A 5 -4.54 23.99 -28.39
CA SER A 5 -5.90 24.52 -28.23
C SER A 5 -6.98 23.56 -28.73
N ALA A 6 -6.68 22.78 -29.75
CA ALA A 6 -7.59 21.80 -30.35
C ALA A 6 -7.89 20.60 -29.44
N LEU A 7 -7.06 20.34 -28.39
CA LEU A 7 -7.29 19.27 -27.43
C LEU A 7 -8.34 19.63 -26.37
N PHE A 8 -8.70 20.94 -26.27
CA PHE A 8 -9.64 21.38 -25.25
C PHE A 8 -11.10 21.13 -25.69
N VAL A 9 -11.76 20.22 -24.99
CA VAL A 9 -13.20 19.96 -25.17
C VAL A 9 -14.02 20.78 -24.17
N THR A 10 -15.20 21.24 -24.63
CA THR A 10 -16.12 21.99 -23.77
C THR A 10 -16.91 21.02 -22.91
N VAL A 11 -16.73 21.10 -21.59
CA VAL A 11 -17.46 20.28 -20.62
C VAL A 11 -18.73 21.02 -20.15
N SER A 12 -18.67 22.33 -20.05
CA SER A 12 -19.82 23.19 -19.71
C SER A 12 -19.59 24.60 -20.27
N ALA A 13 -20.58 25.49 -20.10
CA ALA A 13 -20.48 26.89 -20.53
C ALA A 13 -19.27 27.65 -19.94
N ARG A 14 -18.71 27.17 -18.82
CA ARG A 14 -17.59 27.81 -18.11
C ARG A 14 -16.37 26.89 -17.95
N LYS A 15 -16.41 25.65 -18.45
CA LYS A 15 -15.35 24.68 -18.24
C LYS A 15 -14.94 24.03 -19.54
N ARG A 16 -13.64 24.13 -19.87
CA ARG A 16 -12.98 23.35 -20.91
C ARG A 16 -11.98 22.42 -20.24
N GLN A 17 -11.75 21.27 -20.83
CA GLN A 17 -10.85 20.26 -20.33
C GLN A 17 -10.04 19.69 -21.49
N ALA A 18 -8.75 19.44 -21.25
CA ALA A 18 -7.88 18.76 -22.20
C ALA A 18 -7.17 17.62 -21.50
N LEU A 19 -6.85 16.58 -22.24
CA LEU A 19 -5.88 15.58 -21.86
C LEU A 19 -4.62 15.85 -22.67
N LEU A 20 -3.53 16.14 -21.99
CA LEU A 20 -2.22 16.31 -22.60
C LEU A 20 -1.48 14.98 -22.50
N THR A 21 -1.15 14.40 -23.65
CA THR A 21 -0.43 13.14 -23.76
C THR A 21 0.89 13.33 -24.51
N ASN A 22 1.78 12.37 -24.43
CA ASN A 22 3.08 12.37 -25.11
C ASN A 22 3.95 13.59 -24.76
N LEU A 23 3.84 14.11 -23.53
CA LEU A 23 4.81 15.08 -23.04
C LEU A 23 6.17 14.40 -22.92
N PRO A 24 7.27 15.08 -23.31
CA PRO A 24 8.60 14.56 -23.07
C PRO A 24 8.88 14.45 -21.55
N GLU A 25 9.73 13.52 -21.16
CA GLU A 25 10.21 13.47 -19.79
C GLU A 25 10.87 14.79 -19.39
N GLY A 26 10.69 15.18 -18.12
CA GLY A 26 11.15 16.44 -17.58
C GLY A 26 10.07 17.54 -17.63
N GLU A 27 10.52 18.78 -17.51
CA GLU A 27 9.63 19.94 -17.42
C GLU A 27 9.10 20.39 -18.77
N SER A 28 7.78 20.61 -18.83
CA SER A 28 7.07 21.21 -19.94
C SER A 28 6.26 22.42 -19.45
N GLN A 29 6.29 23.51 -20.20
CA GLN A 29 5.53 24.71 -19.89
C GLN A 29 4.27 24.75 -20.75
N LEU A 30 3.10 24.79 -20.10
CA LEU A 30 1.81 25.06 -20.74
C LEU A 30 1.40 26.50 -20.45
N SER A 31 1.25 27.31 -21.49
CA SER A 31 0.70 28.66 -21.38
C SER A 31 -0.71 28.71 -21.97
N VAL A 32 -1.64 29.26 -21.22
CA VAL A 32 -3.03 29.47 -21.62
C VAL A 32 -3.29 30.96 -21.73
N GLU A 33 -3.72 31.42 -22.88
CA GLU A 33 -4.09 32.80 -23.14
C GLU A 33 -5.59 32.91 -23.47
N ILE A 34 -6.27 33.87 -22.85
CA ILE A 34 -7.67 34.15 -23.14
C ILE A 34 -7.75 35.12 -24.33
N ALA A 35 -8.27 34.67 -25.46
CA ALA A 35 -8.32 35.45 -26.73
C ALA A 35 -9.07 36.79 -26.64
N SER A 36 -9.86 37.02 -25.61
CA SER A 36 -10.67 38.24 -25.44
C SER A 36 -10.04 39.33 -24.56
N GLY A 37 -8.76 39.21 -24.21
CA GLY A 37 -8.12 40.33 -23.54
C GLY A 37 -7.25 40.05 -22.32
N GLY A 38 -6.21 39.31 -22.49
CA GLY A 38 -4.99 39.59 -21.78
C GLY A 38 -4.74 38.90 -20.42
N ALA A 39 -5.54 37.96 -19.99
CA ALA A 39 -5.09 37.08 -18.90
C ALA A 39 -4.32 35.89 -19.49
N GLN A 40 -3.07 35.77 -19.11
CA GLN A 40 -2.22 34.64 -19.44
C GLN A 40 -1.87 33.90 -18.15
N GLU A 41 -2.08 32.61 -18.13
CA GLU A 41 -1.66 31.72 -17.06
C GLU A 41 -0.64 30.73 -17.60
N THR A 42 0.35 30.41 -16.77
CA THR A 42 1.40 29.45 -17.11
C THR A 42 1.44 28.35 -16.06
N LEU A 43 1.39 27.11 -16.52
CA LEU A 43 1.52 25.91 -15.72
C LEU A 43 2.81 25.19 -16.12
N ILE A 44 3.63 24.84 -15.14
CA ILE A 44 4.78 23.97 -15.35
C ILE A 44 4.33 22.55 -15.02
N LEU A 45 4.50 21.66 -15.96
CA LEU A 45 4.20 20.24 -15.86
C LEU A 45 5.49 19.45 -15.89
N THR A 46 5.71 18.59 -14.92
CA THR A 46 6.85 17.67 -14.93
C THR A 46 6.34 16.27 -15.26
N ASN A 47 6.79 15.73 -16.39
CA ASN A 47 6.50 14.35 -16.78
C ASN A 47 7.61 13.43 -16.28
N TYR A 48 7.22 12.45 -15.47
CA TYR A 48 8.13 11.47 -14.87
C TYR A 48 8.10 10.16 -15.67
N PRO A 49 9.18 9.35 -15.62
CA PRO A 49 9.14 8.01 -16.19
C PRO A 49 8.01 7.17 -15.59
N SER A 50 7.38 6.31 -16.40
CA SER A 50 6.33 5.39 -15.92
C SER A 50 6.82 4.38 -14.88
N SER A 51 8.14 4.22 -14.73
CA SER A 51 8.77 3.43 -13.67
C SER A 51 8.93 4.18 -12.36
N GLY A 52 8.68 5.50 -12.29
CA GLY A 52 9.02 6.36 -11.15
C GLY A 52 10.52 6.66 -11.08
N PRO A 53 11.05 7.18 -9.96
CA PRO A 53 10.29 7.67 -8.81
C PRO A 53 9.76 9.10 -9.02
N ILE A 54 8.71 9.46 -8.26
CA ILE A 54 8.18 10.83 -8.21
C ILE A 54 8.41 11.45 -6.83
N ILE A 55 7.97 10.74 -5.76
CA ILE A 55 7.99 11.21 -4.38
C ILE A 55 8.67 10.23 -3.42
N SER A 56 8.81 8.96 -3.79
CA SER A 56 9.34 7.92 -2.92
C SER A 56 10.86 7.99 -2.71
N GLY A 57 11.56 8.85 -3.46
CA GLY A 57 13.01 8.97 -3.46
C GLY A 57 13.69 7.98 -4.42
N PRO A 58 15.02 7.79 -4.31
CA PRO A 58 15.72 6.85 -5.18
C PRO A 58 15.09 5.48 -5.17
N HIS A 59 15.08 4.82 -6.34
CA HIS A 59 14.61 3.44 -6.44
C HIS A 59 15.39 2.52 -5.52
N GLU A 60 14.66 1.62 -4.87
CA GLU A 60 15.29 0.50 -4.17
C GLU A 60 16.11 -0.33 -5.15
N ALA A 61 17.32 -0.67 -4.73
CA ALA A 61 18.23 -1.54 -5.48
C ALA A 61 18.91 -2.53 -4.51
N PRO A 62 18.97 -3.81 -4.88
CA PRO A 62 18.33 -4.45 -6.02
C PRO A 62 16.81 -4.47 -5.89
N PHE A 63 16.10 -4.66 -7.02
CA PHE A 63 14.65 -4.83 -7.03
C PHE A 63 14.28 -6.08 -7.84
N ILE A 64 13.46 -6.95 -7.26
CA ILE A 64 13.17 -8.28 -7.79
C ILE A 64 11.85 -8.24 -8.57
N CYS A 65 11.92 -8.42 -9.88
CA CYS A 65 10.75 -8.56 -10.73
C CYS A 65 10.12 -9.94 -10.54
N GLN A 66 8.81 -9.98 -10.37
CA GLN A 66 8.04 -11.21 -10.10
C GLN A 66 6.86 -11.41 -11.08
N SER A 67 6.92 -10.81 -12.26
CA SER A 67 5.86 -10.93 -13.26
C SER A 67 5.64 -12.37 -13.77
N LYS A 68 6.64 -13.25 -13.70
CA LYS A 68 6.50 -14.66 -14.04
C LYS A 68 5.63 -15.43 -13.05
N GLU A 69 5.70 -15.04 -11.79
CA GLU A 69 4.97 -15.64 -10.67
C GLU A 69 3.55 -15.08 -10.53
N PHE A 70 3.33 -13.86 -11.05
CA PHE A 70 2.02 -13.21 -11.03
C PHE A 70 1.02 -13.99 -11.89
N ARG A 71 -0.16 -14.26 -11.33
CA ARG A 71 -1.26 -14.95 -12.01
C ARG A 71 -2.33 -13.95 -12.45
N LEU A 72 -2.58 -13.97 -13.76
CA LEU A 72 -3.68 -13.22 -14.36
C LEU A 72 -5.02 -13.76 -13.88
N VAL A 73 -6.09 -12.99 -14.08
CA VAL A 73 -7.46 -13.42 -13.77
C VAL A 73 -7.91 -14.67 -14.54
N THR A 74 -7.20 -15.02 -15.61
CA THR A 74 -7.38 -16.28 -16.35
C THR A 74 -6.66 -17.47 -15.72
N GLY A 75 -5.81 -17.24 -14.71
CA GLY A 75 -4.95 -18.26 -14.08
C GLY A 75 -3.59 -18.44 -14.77
N GLU A 76 -3.37 -17.85 -15.95
CA GLU A 76 -2.10 -17.90 -16.66
C GLU A 76 -1.05 -16.98 -16.00
N PRO A 77 0.24 -17.26 -16.12
CA PRO A 77 1.29 -16.34 -15.71
C PRO A 77 1.31 -15.09 -16.61
N LEU A 78 1.64 -13.93 -16.04
CA LEU A 78 1.79 -12.69 -16.81
C LEU A 78 2.96 -12.76 -17.79
N GLY A 79 4.02 -13.50 -17.44
CA GLY A 79 5.20 -13.66 -18.25
C GLY A 79 6.42 -12.88 -17.75
N PRO A 80 7.58 -13.00 -18.41
CA PRO A 80 8.81 -12.36 -17.96
C PRO A 80 8.78 -10.85 -18.19
N SER A 81 9.41 -10.12 -17.28
CA SER A 81 9.72 -8.70 -17.48
C SER A 81 10.76 -8.52 -18.60
N THR A 82 10.68 -7.37 -19.26
CA THR A 82 11.53 -7.01 -20.41
C THR A 82 12.75 -6.18 -20.04
N ASP A 83 12.75 -5.59 -18.83
CA ASP A 83 13.80 -4.72 -18.32
C ASP A 83 13.93 -4.75 -16.80
N LEU A 84 14.88 -3.96 -16.26
CA LEU A 84 15.14 -3.82 -14.83
C LEU A 84 14.05 -3.03 -14.07
N ASN A 85 13.17 -2.34 -14.80
CA ASN A 85 12.00 -1.66 -14.23
C ASN A 85 10.77 -2.58 -14.18
N CYS A 86 10.99 -3.87 -14.41
CA CYS A 86 9.96 -4.91 -14.38
C CYS A 86 8.83 -4.70 -15.40
N SER A 87 9.11 -4.00 -16.50
CA SER A 87 8.13 -3.73 -17.55
C SER A 87 7.62 -5.01 -18.20
N VAL A 88 6.33 -5.05 -18.52
CA VAL A 88 5.68 -6.12 -19.25
C VAL A 88 4.80 -5.56 -20.36
N GLU A 89 4.50 -6.35 -21.37
CA GLU A 89 3.46 -6.00 -22.32
C GLU A 89 2.10 -5.94 -21.62
N ARG A 90 1.37 -4.85 -21.87
CA ARG A 90 0.02 -4.68 -21.32
C ARG A 90 -0.93 -5.72 -21.90
N ARG A 91 -1.68 -6.38 -21.02
CA ARG A 91 -2.70 -7.37 -21.39
C ARG A 91 -4.11 -6.90 -21.08
N ILE A 92 -5.06 -7.43 -21.83
CA ILE A 92 -6.48 -7.30 -21.60
C ILE A 92 -7.07 -8.69 -21.63
N ASP A 93 -7.60 -9.11 -20.51
CA ASP A 93 -8.25 -10.41 -20.32
C ASP A 93 -9.72 -10.18 -19.96
N TYR A 94 -10.54 -11.18 -20.18
CA TYR A 94 -11.96 -11.14 -19.86
C TYR A 94 -12.34 -12.32 -18.95
N VAL A 95 -13.24 -12.04 -18.03
CA VAL A 95 -13.88 -13.06 -17.18
C VAL A 95 -15.38 -12.82 -17.16
N TYR A 96 -16.16 -13.86 -16.95
CA TYR A 96 -17.59 -13.74 -16.71
C TYR A 96 -17.96 -14.25 -15.31
N TRP A 97 -19.02 -13.72 -14.74
CA TRP A 97 -19.59 -14.23 -13.49
C TRP A 97 -20.45 -15.45 -13.76
N SER A 98 -20.16 -16.57 -13.06
CA SER A 98 -20.99 -17.78 -13.11
C SER A 98 -22.01 -17.78 -11.97
N ASP A 99 -23.30 -17.72 -12.30
CA ASP A 99 -24.38 -17.81 -11.31
C ASP A 99 -24.52 -19.21 -10.71
N ARG A 100 -23.98 -20.23 -11.40
CA ARG A 100 -23.97 -21.61 -10.89
C ARG A 100 -22.87 -21.81 -9.84
N ASP A 101 -21.65 -21.33 -10.12
CA ASP A 101 -20.47 -21.63 -9.31
C ASP A 101 -20.08 -20.46 -8.40
N PHE A 102 -20.79 -19.32 -8.49
CA PHE A 102 -20.60 -18.11 -7.69
C PHE A 102 -19.15 -17.58 -7.72
N GLN A 103 -18.52 -17.62 -8.90
CA GLN A 103 -17.15 -17.15 -9.13
C GLN A 103 -16.98 -16.59 -10.53
N PHE A 104 -15.92 -15.79 -10.70
CA PHE A 104 -15.47 -15.36 -12.01
C PHE A 104 -14.70 -16.48 -12.70
N LYS A 105 -14.96 -16.66 -14.01
CA LYS A 105 -14.31 -17.65 -14.87
C LYS A 105 -13.72 -16.98 -16.10
N PRO A 106 -12.62 -17.51 -16.65
CA PRO A 106 -12.05 -17.00 -17.89
C PRO A 106 -13.07 -16.98 -19.04
N TYR A 107 -13.00 -15.93 -19.86
CA TYR A 107 -13.89 -15.75 -21.01
C TYR A 107 -13.10 -15.24 -22.22
N SER A 108 -13.36 -15.81 -23.40
CA SER A 108 -12.76 -15.37 -24.65
C SER A 108 -13.82 -14.76 -25.58
N LEU A 109 -13.70 -13.48 -25.87
CA LEU A 109 -14.63 -12.80 -26.78
C LEU A 109 -14.58 -13.33 -28.21
N SER A 110 -13.46 -13.92 -28.64
CA SER A 110 -13.26 -14.39 -30.02
C SER A 110 -13.60 -15.87 -30.23
N GLU A 111 -13.58 -16.68 -29.16
CA GLU A 111 -13.72 -18.14 -29.27
C GLU A 111 -15.10 -18.65 -28.91
N VAL A 112 -15.92 -17.80 -28.27
CA VAL A 112 -17.25 -18.20 -27.80
C VAL A 112 -18.32 -17.67 -28.73
N SER A 113 -18.98 -18.57 -29.47
CA SER A 113 -20.10 -18.23 -30.36
C SER A 113 -21.43 -18.00 -29.64
N GLU A 114 -21.61 -18.62 -28.46
CA GLU A 114 -22.79 -18.47 -27.60
C GLU A 114 -22.34 -18.24 -26.15
N PRO A 115 -23.03 -17.38 -25.37
CA PRO A 115 -22.72 -17.18 -23.96
C PRO A 115 -22.77 -18.51 -23.17
N PRO A 116 -21.88 -18.73 -22.19
CA PRO A 116 -21.96 -19.85 -21.28
C PRO A 116 -23.33 -19.95 -20.60
N VAL A 117 -23.88 -21.16 -20.49
CA VAL A 117 -25.22 -21.40 -19.91
C VAL A 117 -25.38 -20.99 -18.45
N ASP A 118 -24.27 -20.79 -17.75
CA ASP A 118 -24.19 -20.36 -16.37
C ASP A 118 -23.74 -18.90 -16.21
N MET A 119 -23.70 -18.14 -17.31
CA MET A 119 -23.34 -16.72 -17.29
C MET A 119 -24.42 -15.91 -16.57
N GLY A 120 -24.00 -15.11 -15.58
CA GLY A 120 -24.85 -14.13 -14.94
C GLY A 120 -25.08 -12.89 -15.79
N TYR A 121 -26.06 -12.09 -15.42
CA TYR A 121 -26.42 -10.86 -16.07
C TYR A 121 -26.55 -9.73 -15.04
N VAL A 122 -26.36 -8.50 -15.49
CA VAL A 122 -26.50 -7.29 -14.69
C VAL A 122 -27.47 -6.30 -15.35
N GLY A 123 -28.10 -5.45 -14.54
CA GLY A 123 -29.03 -4.41 -14.98
C GLY A 123 -30.48 -4.71 -14.65
N GLU A 124 -31.28 -3.65 -14.48
CA GLU A 124 -32.72 -3.71 -14.32
C GLU A 124 -33.41 -3.47 -15.66
N GLY A 125 -34.08 -4.46 -16.19
CA GLY A 125 -34.91 -4.34 -17.42
C GLY A 125 -34.19 -4.68 -18.73
N VAL A 126 -32.97 -4.26 -18.96
CA VAL A 126 -32.11 -4.70 -20.05
C VAL A 126 -30.92 -5.45 -19.43
N GLU A 127 -30.98 -6.78 -19.53
CA GLU A 127 -29.93 -7.63 -18.98
C GLU A 127 -28.69 -7.60 -19.87
N THR A 128 -27.58 -7.13 -19.33
CA THR A 128 -26.26 -7.16 -19.97
C THR A 128 -25.47 -8.36 -19.43
N PRO A 129 -24.79 -9.16 -20.28
CA PRO A 129 -23.92 -10.23 -19.81
C PRO A 129 -22.92 -9.76 -18.77
N PHE A 130 -22.79 -10.46 -17.65
CA PHE A 130 -21.83 -10.07 -16.60
C PHE A 130 -20.41 -10.48 -16.99
N ILE A 131 -19.89 -9.78 -17.97
CA ILE A 131 -18.51 -9.90 -18.45
C ILE A 131 -17.70 -8.75 -17.87
N VAL A 132 -16.52 -9.05 -17.35
CA VAL A 132 -15.57 -8.07 -16.81
C VAL A 132 -14.33 -8.05 -17.67
N ARG A 133 -13.95 -6.88 -18.11
CA ARG A 133 -12.68 -6.59 -18.75
C ARG A 133 -11.67 -6.28 -17.67
N VAL A 134 -10.52 -6.97 -17.69
CA VAL A 134 -9.41 -6.74 -16.78
C VAL A 134 -8.17 -6.37 -17.59
N GLU A 135 -7.63 -5.21 -17.31
CA GLU A 135 -6.34 -4.78 -17.84
C GLU A 135 -5.26 -5.03 -16.80
N THR A 136 -4.15 -5.66 -17.23
CA THR A 136 -2.96 -5.90 -16.42
C THR A 136 -1.73 -5.30 -17.09
N GLY A 137 -0.88 -4.63 -16.34
CA GLY A 137 0.35 -4.01 -16.82
C GLY A 137 1.26 -3.63 -15.68
N VAL A 138 2.27 -2.80 -15.96
CA VAL A 138 3.23 -2.31 -14.96
C VAL A 138 3.25 -0.79 -14.96
N VAL A 139 3.22 -0.19 -13.78
CA VAL A 139 3.47 1.23 -13.51
C VAL A 139 4.22 1.34 -12.18
N ASN A 140 5.17 2.26 -12.09
CA ASN A 140 6.01 2.41 -10.89
C ASN A 140 6.67 1.09 -10.44
N ARG A 141 7.04 0.23 -11.39
CA ARG A 141 7.53 -1.13 -11.18
C ARG A 141 6.51 -2.10 -10.53
N ALA A 142 5.31 -1.64 -10.20
CA ALA A 142 4.22 -2.46 -9.66
C ALA A 142 3.42 -3.11 -10.78
N ILE A 143 3.01 -4.36 -10.61
CA ILE A 143 1.98 -4.94 -11.46
C ILE A 143 0.64 -4.38 -11.00
N TYR A 144 -0.11 -3.80 -11.93
CA TYR A 144 -1.45 -3.29 -11.65
C TYR A 144 -2.52 -4.09 -12.39
N GLU A 145 -3.72 -4.04 -11.85
CA GLU A 145 -4.94 -4.49 -12.48
C GLU A 145 -5.99 -3.37 -12.47
N ILE A 146 -6.71 -3.23 -13.58
CA ILE A 146 -7.89 -2.37 -13.70
C ILE A 146 -9.04 -3.21 -14.23
N SER A 147 -10.17 -3.22 -13.55
CA SER A 147 -11.36 -3.95 -13.98
C SER A 147 -12.60 -3.07 -14.13
N MET A 148 -13.46 -3.39 -15.06
CA MET A 148 -14.78 -2.80 -15.26
C MET A 148 -15.69 -3.74 -16.03
N LEU A 149 -17.00 -3.51 -15.94
CA LEU A 149 -17.94 -4.21 -16.81
C LEU A 149 -17.58 -3.97 -18.28
N HIS A 150 -17.66 -5.02 -19.07
CA HIS A 150 -17.53 -4.95 -20.53
C HIS A 150 -18.92 -4.95 -21.15
N ASP A 151 -19.21 -3.89 -21.91
CA ASP A 151 -20.40 -3.84 -22.73
C ASP A 151 -20.02 -4.33 -24.14
N PRO A 152 -20.67 -5.36 -24.67
CA PRO A 152 -20.39 -5.83 -26.04
C PRO A 152 -20.61 -4.80 -27.12
N SER A 153 -21.37 -3.74 -26.84
CA SER A 153 -21.58 -2.61 -27.76
C SER A 153 -20.46 -1.55 -27.70
N ASP A 154 -19.58 -1.64 -26.69
CA ASP A 154 -18.46 -0.69 -26.57
C ASP A 154 -17.47 -0.86 -27.73
N GLY A 155 -17.14 0.26 -28.37
CA GLY A 155 -15.97 0.35 -29.23
C GLY A 155 -14.67 0.42 -28.43
N PRO A 156 -13.55 0.71 -29.10
CA PRO A 156 -12.29 0.98 -28.39
C PRO A 156 -12.49 2.10 -27.36
N LEU A 157 -12.19 1.81 -26.09
CA LEU A 157 -12.29 2.78 -24.99
C LEU A 157 -11.14 3.79 -25.09
N ASP A 158 -11.46 5.03 -24.85
CA ASP A 158 -10.50 6.13 -24.72
C ASP A 158 -11.02 7.14 -23.67
N PRO A 159 -10.23 8.12 -23.23
CA PRO A 159 -10.64 9.05 -22.17
C PRO A 159 -11.94 9.81 -22.43
N TRP A 160 -12.34 9.92 -23.69
CA TRP A 160 -13.52 10.67 -24.14
C TRP A 160 -14.71 9.76 -24.49
N ARG A 161 -14.43 8.50 -24.83
CA ARG A 161 -15.42 7.44 -25.08
C ARG A 161 -15.42 6.41 -23.96
N LYS A 162 -16.15 6.72 -22.93
CA LYS A 162 -16.29 5.86 -21.76
C LYS A 162 -17.25 4.72 -22.06
N SER A 163 -17.04 3.56 -21.41
CA SER A 163 -18.01 2.48 -21.44
C SER A 163 -19.37 2.93 -20.91
N ALA A 164 -20.46 2.51 -21.56
CA ALA A 164 -21.82 2.77 -21.10
C ALA A 164 -22.12 2.04 -19.77
N SER A 165 -21.45 0.94 -19.52
CA SER A 165 -21.57 0.14 -18.28
C SER A 165 -20.77 0.70 -17.10
N TRP A 166 -19.92 1.73 -17.32
CA TRP A 166 -19.20 2.37 -16.24
C TRP A 166 -19.97 3.55 -15.64
N ASN A 167 -20.25 3.49 -14.34
CA ASN A 167 -20.97 4.55 -13.60
C ASN A 167 -20.12 5.80 -13.31
N ASN A 168 -18.94 5.95 -13.94
CA ASN A 168 -17.96 7.03 -13.75
C ASN A 168 -17.35 7.11 -12.34
N LYS A 169 -17.29 6.01 -11.60
CA LYS A 169 -16.72 5.96 -10.26
C LYS A 169 -15.62 4.90 -10.23
N LEU A 170 -14.55 5.21 -9.51
CA LEU A 170 -13.39 4.33 -9.34
C LEU A 170 -13.25 3.92 -7.89
N VAL A 171 -13.00 2.64 -7.65
CA VAL A 171 -12.63 2.11 -6.32
C VAL A 171 -11.22 1.55 -6.38
N TYR A 172 -10.35 2.07 -5.52
CA TYR A 172 -9.02 1.55 -5.33
C TYR A 172 -9.01 0.54 -4.18
N THR A 173 -8.55 -0.68 -4.43
CA THR A 173 -8.53 -1.77 -3.44
C THR A 173 -7.11 -2.05 -2.96
N HIS A 174 -6.95 -2.15 -1.64
CA HIS A 174 -5.66 -2.37 -0.98
C HIS A 174 -5.57 -3.75 -0.35
N GLY A 175 -4.36 -4.33 -0.37
CA GLY A 175 -4.03 -5.49 0.43
C GLY A 175 -3.48 -5.11 1.80
N GLY A 176 -3.74 -5.96 2.77
CA GLY A 176 -3.31 -5.78 4.16
C GLY A 176 -1.86 -6.21 4.42
N GLY A 177 -1.53 -6.34 5.70
CA GLY A 177 -0.19 -6.68 6.19
C GLY A 177 0.62 -5.42 6.50
N CYS A 178 1.79 -5.59 6.82
CA CYS A 178 3.03 -4.83 6.83
C CYS A 178 4.08 -5.79 7.40
N ARG A 179 4.63 -6.59 6.54
CA ARG A 179 5.91 -7.26 6.82
C ARG A 179 7.01 -6.25 6.51
N SER A 180 8.25 -6.58 6.79
CA SER A 180 9.33 -5.76 6.27
C SER A 180 9.10 -5.51 4.78
N GLY A 181 9.36 -4.31 4.32
CA GLY A 181 9.35 -4.05 2.90
C GLY A 181 10.52 -4.80 2.28
N TRP A 182 10.26 -5.66 1.36
CA TRP A 182 11.33 -6.33 0.68
C TRP A 182 11.39 -5.84 -0.76
N HIS A 183 12.56 -5.53 -1.23
CA HIS A 183 12.94 -5.04 -2.55
C HIS A 183 12.33 -5.87 -3.70
N GLN A 184 11.00 -5.92 -3.79
CA GLN A 184 10.28 -6.83 -4.68
C GLN A 184 9.03 -6.20 -5.29
N GLN A 185 8.69 -6.70 -6.48
CA GLN A 185 7.50 -6.29 -7.22
C GLN A 185 6.20 -6.78 -6.57
N GLY A 186 6.21 -7.98 -5.99
CA GLY A 186 5.03 -8.65 -5.47
C GLY A 186 4.24 -9.41 -6.54
N VAL A 187 3.37 -10.33 -6.08
CA VAL A 187 2.66 -11.29 -6.94
C VAL A 187 1.14 -11.29 -6.76
N VAL A 188 0.59 -10.45 -5.87
CA VAL A 188 -0.85 -10.27 -5.69
C VAL A 188 -1.20 -8.81 -5.56
N THR A 189 -2.40 -8.44 -5.99
CA THR A 189 -3.02 -7.13 -5.80
C THR A 189 -4.04 -7.17 -4.67
N GLY A 190 -4.66 -6.05 -4.32
CA GLY A 190 -5.80 -6.00 -3.40
C GLY A 190 -7.08 -6.64 -3.97
N GLY A 191 -7.01 -7.06 -5.22
CA GLY A 191 -8.07 -7.75 -5.96
C GLY A 191 -9.11 -6.82 -6.57
N VAL A 192 -9.32 -6.98 -7.87
CA VAL A 192 -10.24 -6.13 -8.67
C VAL A 192 -11.53 -6.83 -9.10
N LEU A 193 -11.71 -8.10 -8.76
CA LEU A 193 -12.93 -8.86 -9.06
C LEU A 193 -13.90 -8.86 -7.87
N LYS A 194 -14.47 -7.70 -7.56
CA LYS A 194 -15.47 -7.51 -6.48
C LYS A 194 -16.86 -7.44 -7.10
N LYS A 195 -17.58 -8.61 -7.11
CA LYS A 195 -18.90 -8.76 -7.75
C LYS A 195 -19.84 -7.60 -7.41
N GLY A 196 -20.07 -7.32 -6.12
CA GLY A 196 -21.03 -6.31 -5.68
C GLY A 196 -20.72 -4.87 -6.10
N LEU A 197 -19.46 -4.54 -6.42
CA LEU A 197 -19.08 -3.24 -6.96
C LEU A 197 -19.19 -3.23 -8.49
N LEU A 198 -18.73 -4.31 -9.15
CA LEU A 198 -18.79 -4.42 -10.61
C LEU A 198 -20.22 -4.43 -11.12
N GLU A 199 -21.14 -5.16 -10.47
CA GLU A 199 -22.57 -5.18 -10.87
C GLU A 199 -23.26 -3.82 -10.74
N GLN A 200 -22.72 -2.92 -9.91
CA GLN A 200 -23.17 -1.53 -9.80
C GLN A 200 -22.45 -0.58 -10.78
N GLY A 201 -21.62 -1.11 -11.68
CA GLY A 201 -20.91 -0.36 -12.70
C GLY A 201 -19.67 0.38 -12.22
N TYR A 202 -19.14 0.12 -11.02
CA TYR A 202 -17.85 0.70 -10.61
C TYR A 202 -16.70 0.11 -11.42
N ALA A 203 -15.70 0.93 -11.72
CA ALA A 203 -14.38 0.45 -12.08
C ALA A 203 -13.55 0.23 -10.82
N LEU A 204 -12.67 -0.78 -10.83
CA LEU A 204 -11.75 -1.05 -9.73
C LEU A 204 -10.31 -0.97 -10.23
N SER A 205 -9.41 -0.53 -9.37
CA SER A 205 -7.97 -0.59 -9.61
C SER A 205 -7.23 -1.09 -8.37
N SER A 206 -6.10 -1.72 -8.58
CA SER A 206 -5.20 -2.19 -7.51
C SER A 206 -3.80 -2.44 -8.06
N SER A 207 -2.79 -2.49 -7.20
CA SER A 207 -1.45 -2.88 -7.61
C SER A 207 -0.73 -3.72 -6.55
N THR A 208 0.36 -4.38 -6.96
CA THR A 208 1.17 -5.22 -6.07
C THR A 208 1.90 -4.41 -5.01
N LEU A 209 2.33 -3.17 -5.30
CA LEU A 209 2.94 -2.28 -4.30
C LEU A 209 1.91 -1.61 -3.38
N ASN A 210 0.63 -1.87 -3.58
CA ASN A 210 -0.46 -1.51 -2.68
C ASN A 210 -0.95 -2.70 -1.85
N VAL A 211 -0.08 -3.68 -1.64
CA VAL A 211 -0.24 -4.80 -0.70
C VAL A 211 0.91 -4.77 0.29
N PHE A 212 0.70 -4.19 1.47
CA PHE A 212 1.76 -4.01 2.47
C PHE A 212 2.35 -5.32 3.00
N GLY A 213 1.65 -6.44 2.83
CA GLY A 213 2.21 -7.76 3.08
C GLY A 213 3.39 -8.11 2.16
N GLN A 214 3.50 -7.47 1.00
CA GLN A 214 4.60 -7.67 0.03
C GLN A 214 5.67 -6.57 0.14
N ASN A 215 5.24 -5.31 0.30
CA ASN A 215 6.12 -4.17 0.39
C ASN A 215 5.47 -3.09 1.28
N CYS A 216 6.01 -2.86 2.47
CA CYS A 216 5.45 -1.93 3.46
C CYS A 216 6.11 -0.55 3.38
N ASN A 217 6.18 0.04 2.20
CA ASN A 217 6.65 1.39 1.95
C ASN A 217 5.46 2.30 1.59
N ASP A 218 5.02 3.12 2.53
CA ASP A 218 3.87 4.00 2.39
C ASP A 218 4.07 5.12 1.37
N LEU A 219 5.29 5.63 1.20
CA LEU A 219 5.60 6.63 0.17
C LEU A 219 5.53 6.02 -1.22
N LEU A 220 6.12 4.84 -1.41
CA LEU A 220 6.05 4.10 -2.68
C LEU A 220 4.62 3.69 -3.01
N ALA A 221 3.83 3.29 -2.00
CA ALA A 221 2.42 2.99 -2.16
C ALA A 221 1.61 4.21 -2.60
N SER A 222 1.82 5.37 -1.97
CA SER A 222 1.15 6.63 -2.33
C SER A 222 1.51 7.09 -3.73
N GLU A 223 2.78 6.99 -4.11
CA GLU A 223 3.27 7.26 -5.46
C GLU A 223 2.58 6.36 -6.49
N THR A 224 2.49 5.06 -6.20
CA THR A 224 1.82 4.11 -7.08
C THR A 224 0.33 4.43 -7.24
N HIS A 225 -0.36 4.88 -6.19
CA HIS A 225 -1.74 5.36 -6.28
C HIS A 225 -1.89 6.51 -7.27
N ILE A 226 -1.01 7.52 -7.17
CA ILE A 226 -1.01 8.70 -8.03
C ILE A 226 -0.83 8.27 -9.50
N MET A 227 0.22 7.49 -9.76
CA MET A 227 0.57 7.05 -11.12
C MET A 227 -0.48 6.12 -11.72
N LEU A 228 -1.06 5.19 -10.94
CA LEU A 228 -2.10 4.30 -11.46
C LEU A 228 -3.43 5.04 -11.68
N LYS A 229 -3.76 6.04 -10.87
CA LYS A 229 -4.92 6.92 -11.12
C LYS A 229 -4.75 7.70 -12.43
N GLU A 230 -3.55 8.17 -12.71
CA GLU A 230 -3.22 8.84 -13.98
C GLU A 230 -3.38 7.88 -15.16
N VAL A 231 -2.80 6.67 -15.09
CA VAL A 231 -2.98 5.62 -16.11
C VAL A 231 -4.46 5.34 -16.36
N PHE A 232 -5.27 5.27 -15.28
CA PHE A 232 -6.72 5.09 -15.44
C PHE A 232 -7.37 6.24 -16.19
N ILE A 233 -7.06 7.49 -15.81
CA ILE A 233 -7.65 8.69 -16.42
C ILE A 233 -7.29 8.80 -17.92
N GLU A 234 -6.05 8.53 -18.26
CA GLU A 234 -5.56 8.59 -19.65
C GLU A 234 -6.22 7.56 -20.56
N ARG A 235 -6.67 6.44 -20.02
CA ARG A 235 -7.24 5.33 -20.78
C ARG A 235 -8.76 5.29 -20.78
N TYR A 236 -9.37 5.65 -19.66
CA TYR A 236 -10.81 5.47 -19.43
C TYR A 236 -11.54 6.77 -19.11
N GLY A 237 -10.79 7.84 -18.89
CA GLY A 237 -11.32 9.16 -18.57
C GLY A 237 -11.44 9.43 -17.08
N LEU A 238 -11.69 10.70 -16.75
CA LEU A 238 -11.75 11.19 -15.38
C LEU A 238 -12.95 10.57 -14.63
N PRO A 239 -12.74 9.89 -13.50
CA PRO A 239 -13.83 9.47 -12.63
C PRO A 239 -14.49 10.68 -11.95
N THR A 240 -15.78 10.57 -11.63
CA THR A 240 -16.49 11.58 -10.84
C THR A 240 -15.93 11.66 -9.43
N TYR A 241 -15.59 10.51 -8.86
CA TYR A 241 -14.81 10.38 -7.64
C TYR A 241 -14.08 9.03 -7.58
N THR A 242 -13.04 9.01 -6.79
CA THR A 242 -12.22 7.82 -6.48
C THR A 242 -12.35 7.51 -5.00
N LEU A 243 -12.81 6.31 -4.67
CA LEU A 243 -12.82 5.80 -3.29
C LEU A 243 -11.65 4.84 -3.09
N ALA A 244 -11.09 4.83 -1.89
CA ALA A 244 -10.12 3.80 -1.50
C ALA A 244 -10.73 2.89 -0.43
N THR A 245 -10.39 1.61 -0.48
CA THR A 245 -10.83 0.66 0.53
C THR A 245 -9.73 -0.33 0.90
N GLY A 246 -9.63 -0.62 2.19
CA GLY A 246 -8.70 -1.61 2.70
C GLY A 246 -8.84 -1.87 4.19
N VAL A 247 -8.40 -3.04 4.59
CA VAL A 247 -8.47 -3.52 5.97
C VAL A 247 -7.05 -3.68 6.51
N SER A 248 -6.81 -3.39 7.81
CA SER A 248 -5.50 -3.53 8.45
C SER A 248 -4.41 -2.71 7.72
N GLY A 249 -3.41 -3.32 7.14
CA GLY A 249 -2.39 -2.64 6.32
C GLY A 249 -2.95 -1.86 5.13
N GLY A 250 -4.13 -2.23 4.63
CA GLY A 250 -4.87 -1.45 3.64
C GLY A 250 -5.46 -0.16 4.19
N SER A 251 -5.75 -0.10 5.50
CA SER A 251 -6.22 1.12 6.16
C SER A 251 -5.11 2.16 6.29
N TYR A 252 -3.86 1.75 6.58
CA TYR A 252 -2.71 2.68 6.57
C TYR A 252 -2.60 3.42 5.25
N GLN A 253 -2.57 2.67 4.14
CA GLN A 253 -2.40 3.22 2.81
C GLN A 253 -3.51 4.20 2.45
N SER A 254 -4.76 3.82 2.75
CA SER A 254 -5.93 4.68 2.50
C SER A 254 -5.82 5.99 3.27
N GLN A 255 -5.51 5.93 4.56
CA GLN A 255 -5.44 7.10 5.44
C GLN A 255 -4.22 7.97 5.12
N GLN A 256 -3.02 7.38 5.00
CA GLN A 256 -1.80 8.14 4.74
C GLN A 256 -1.82 8.81 3.37
N THR A 257 -2.30 8.12 2.34
CA THR A 257 -2.42 8.73 1.00
C THR A 257 -3.47 9.84 1.00
N ALA A 258 -4.63 9.65 1.65
CA ALA A 258 -5.67 10.67 1.72
C ALA A 258 -5.22 11.92 2.48
N ASP A 259 -4.45 11.76 3.57
CA ASP A 259 -3.95 12.90 4.36
C ASP A 259 -2.81 13.63 3.67
N ASN A 260 -1.81 12.89 3.19
CA ASN A 260 -0.57 13.46 2.66
C ASN A 260 -0.70 13.95 1.21
N TYR A 261 -1.62 13.36 0.44
CA TYR A 261 -1.80 13.66 -1.00
C TYR A 261 -3.28 13.90 -1.32
N PRO A 262 -3.86 15.02 -0.86
CA PRO A 262 -5.26 15.33 -1.07
C PRO A 262 -5.61 15.38 -2.57
N GLY A 263 -6.77 14.80 -2.92
CA GLY A 263 -7.23 14.70 -4.30
C GLY A 263 -6.89 13.37 -5.00
N VAL A 264 -6.05 12.53 -4.39
CA VAL A 264 -5.87 11.13 -4.87
C VAL A 264 -7.15 10.34 -4.60
N PHE A 265 -7.67 10.42 -3.38
CA PHE A 265 -8.94 9.82 -2.98
C PHE A 265 -9.94 10.91 -2.56
N ASP A 266 -11.19 10.76 -2.98
CA ASP A 266 -12.31 11.61 -2.61
C ASP A 266 -13.07 11.09 -1.38
N GLY A 267 -12.79 9.86 -0.96
CA GLY A 267 -13.31 9.22 0.24
C GLY A 267 -12.63 7.89 0.51
N ILE A 268 -12.65 7.43 1.75
CA ILE A 268 -12.06 6.16 2.15
C ILE A 268 -13.02 5.30 2.96
N ILE A 269 -12.95 3.98 2.76
CA ILE A 269 -13.71 2.98 3.50
C ILE A 269 -12.69 1.99 4.08
N VAL A 270 -12.47 2.06 5.38
CA VAL A 270 -11.41 1.32 6.07
C VAL A 270 -11.97 0.42 7.15
N GLY A 271 -11.30 -0.69 7.44
CA GLY A 271 -11.67 -1.61 8.51
C GLY A 271 -10.44 -2.09 9.26
N LEU A 272 -10.61 -2.57 10.52
CA LEU A 272 -9.51 -2.90 11.42
C LEU A 272 -8.44 -1.79 11.38
N SER A 273 -8.90 -0.57 11.60
CA SER A 273 -8.23 0.66 11.20
C SER A 273 -7.05 1.00 12.10
N PHE A 274 -5.95 1.41 11.46
CA PHE A 274 -4.78 2.00 12.09
C PHE A 274 -4.37 3.25 11.29
N PRO A 275 -3.97 4.35 11.93
CA PRO A 275 -3.65 5.59 11.21
C PRO A 275 -2.37 5.48 10.37
N ASP A 276 -1.32 4.91 10.93
CA ASP A 276 -0.03 4.73 10.25
C ASP A 276 0.75 3.54 10.81
N VAL A 277 1.77 3.12 10.07
CA VAL A 277 2.66 2.01 10.47
C VAL A 277 3.56 2.43 11.63
N THR A 278 4.12 3.63 11.60
CA THR A 278 5.20 4.09 12.48
C THR A 278 4.71 4.29 13.91
N SER A 279 3.72 5.16 14.11
CA SER A 279 3.35 5.59 15.47
C SER A 279 2.39 4.64 16.17
N SER A 280 1.57 3.89 15.45
CA SER A 280 0.57 3.03 16.09
C SER A 280 0.97 1.56 16.14
N THR A 281 1.61 1.05 15.09
CA THR A 281 1.90 -0.37 15.00
C THR A 281 3.28 -0.71 15.50
N ILE A 282 4.31 -0.05 14.99
CA ILE A 282 5.70 -0.42 15.29
C ILE A 282 6.02 -0.26 16.77
N PHE A 283 5.60 0.83 17.40
CA PHE A 283 5.87 1.04 18.83
C PHE A 283 5.13 0.02 19.68
N THR A 284 3.87 -0.26 19.39
CA THR A 284 3.09 -1.29 20.10
C THR A 284 3.76 -2.67 20.02
N LEU A 285 4.27 -3.04 18.84
CA LEU A 285 4.95 -4.32 18.64
C LEU A 285 6.30 -4.38 19.38
N ALA A 286 7.07 -3.31 19.34
CA ALA A 286 8.35 -3.21 20.06
C ALA A 286 8.15 -3.28 21.57
N ASP A 287 7.18 -2.54 22.11
CA ASP A 287 6.86 -2.57 23.53
C ASP A 287 6.32 -3.94 23.98
N ALA A 288 5.47 -4.58 23.16
CA ALA A 288 5.01 -5.93 23.43
C ALA A 288 6.17 -6.95 23.48
N ARG A 289 7.17 -6.81 22.59
CA ARG A 289 8.38 -7.66 22.60
C ARG A 289 9.23 -7.45 23.86
N LEU A 290 9.37 -6.20 24.33
CA LEU A 290 10.07 -5.90 25.57
C LEU A 290 9.35 -6.49 26.79
N LEU A 291 8.03 -6.34 26.86
CA LEU A 291 7.22 -6.91 27.94
C LEU A 291 7.25 -8.44 27.92
N ASP A 292 7.09 -9.06 26.75
CA ASP A 292 7.17 -10.52 26.60
C ASP A 292 8.52 -11.08 27.06
N TYR A 293 9.62 -10.40 26.67
CA TYR A 293 10.97 -10.74 27.12
C TYR A 293 11.12 -10.55 28.64
N TYR A 294 10.65 -9.42 29.17
CA TYR A 294 10.76 -9.15 30.62
C TYR A 294 10.04 -10.20 31.45
N PHE A 295 8.83 -10.55 31.11
CA PHE A 295 8.02 -11.52 31.83
C PHE A 295 8.56 -12.97 31.72
N LYS A 296 9.23 -13.30 30.63
CA LYS A 296 9.73 -14.66 30.42
C LYS A 296 11.18 -14.88 30.89
N GLU A 297 12.04 -13.88 30.64
CA GLU A 297 13.49 -14.05 30.78
C GLU A 297 14.07 -13.25 31.96
N VAL A 298 13.52 -12.05 32.24
CA VAL A 298 14.08 -11.18 33.28
C VAL A 298 13.43 -11.44 34.63
N ASN A 299 12.12 -11.56 34.70
CA ASN A 299 11.37 -11.75 35.93
C ASN A 299 10.17 -12.70 35.77
N PRO A 300 10.42 -13.99 35.47
CA PRO A 300 9.36 -14.95 35.11
C PRO A 300 8.35 -15.23 36.24
N ASP A 301 8.73 -15.04 37.48
CA ASP A 301 7.88 -15.30 38.66
C ASP A 301 7.33 -13.99 39.28
N GLY A 302 7.62 -12.84 38.67
CA GLY A 302 7.35 -11.53 39.29
C GLY A 302 5.92 -11.02 39.12
N PHE A 303 5.14 -11.61 38.22
CA PHE A 303 3.79 -11.15 37.86
C PHE A 303 2.87 -12.33 37.65
N THR A 304 1.59 -12.16 38.02
CA THR A 304 0.55 -13.10 37.59
C THR A 304 0.10 -12.78 36.15
N VAL A 305 -0.58 -13.71 35.48
CA VAL A 305 -1.13 -13.52 34.15
C VAL A 305 -2.04 -12.29 34.05
N GLU A 306 -2.84 -12.06 35.12
CA GLU A 306 -3.72 -10.88 35.20
C GLU A 306 -2.90 -9.59 35.34
N GLN A 307 -1.82 -9.61 36.10
CA GLN A 307 -0.91 -8.46 36.24
C GLN A 307 -0.13 -8.16 34.96
N GLU A 308 0.37 -9.18 34.27
CA GLU A 308 1.02 -9.02 32.96
C GLU A 308 0.06 -8.38 31.94
N ARG A 309 -1.20 -8.87 31.89
CA ARG A 309 -2.24 -8.31 31.06
C ARG A 309 -2.53 -6.84 31.40
N ALA A 310 -2.66 -6.53 32.69
CA ALA A 310 -2.90 -5.18 33.17
C ALA A 310 -1.74 -4.22 32.83
N VAL A 311 -0.49 -4.68 33.02
CA VAL A 311 0.72 -3.93 32.62
C VAL A 311 0.74 -3.62 31.13
N ALA A 312 0.42 -4.60 30.29
CA ALA A 312 0.41 -4.45 28.85
C ALA A 312 -0.80 -3.64 28.34
N GLY A 313 -1.90 -3.59 29.10
CA GLY A 313 -3.12 -2.87 28.74
C GLY A 313 -3.94 -3.53 27.62
N PHE A 314 -3.63 -4.77 27.23
CA PHE A 314 -4.40 -5.50 26.23
C PHE A 314 -5.63 -6.18 26.85
N ALA A 315 -6.69 -6.35 26.05
CA ALA A 315 -7.88 -7.07 26.48
C ALA A 315 -7.56 -8.54 26.81
N GLU A 316 -6.68 -9.15 26.02
CA GLU A 316 -6.31 -10.56 26.15
C GLU A 316 -4.80 -10.70 26.44
N HIS A 317 -4.43 -11.53 27.42
CA HIS A 317 -3.02 -11.81 27.76
C HIS A 317 -2.24 -12.37 26.55
N ALA A 318 -2.85 -13.24 25.75
CA ALA A 318 -2.24 -13.84 24.56
C ALA A 318 -1.78 -12.80 23.51
N SER A 319 -2.31 -11.58 23.57
CA SER A 319 -1.90 -10.48 22.69
C SER A 319 -0.45 -10.07 22.90
N ILE A 320 0.10 -10.18 24.10
CA ILE A 320 1.51 -9.87 24.39
C ILE A 320 2.42 -10.70 23.48
N ALA A 321 2.32 -12.04 23.57
CA ALA A 321 3.14 -12.94 22.76
C ALA A 321 2.82 -12.84 21.25
N SER A 322 1.57 -12.58 20.87
CA SER A 322 1.19 -12.43 19.47
C SER A 322 1.81 -11.18 18.84
N LEU A 323 1.75 -10.04 19.54
CA LEU A 323 2.34 -8.79 19.07
C LEU A 323 3.88 -8.81 19.16
N SER A 324 4.44 -9.49 20.18
CA SER A 324 5.88 -9.77 20.29
C SER A 324 6.41 -10.46 19.01
N ARG A 325 5.72 -11.50 18.53
CA ARG A 325 6.06 -12.14 17.25
C ARG A 325 5.90 -11.18 16.06
N GLY A 326 4.91 -10.30 16.10
CA GLY A 326 4.70 -9.28 15.10
C GLY A 326 5.88 -8.30 14.97
N ALA A 327 6.69 -8.13 16.02
CA ALA A 327 7.89 -7.29 16.00
C ALA A 327 9.02 -7.84 15.11
N ALA A 328 8.89 -9.05 14.54
CA ALA A 328 9.84 -9.61 13.57
C ALA A 328 10.07 -8.71 12.34
N ARG A 329 9.15 -7.80 12.03
CA ARG A 329 9.34 -6.76 10.98
C ARG A 329 10.40 -5.72 11.32
N LEU A 330 10.89 -5.72 12.55
CA LEU A 330 12.00 -4.89 13.02
C LEU A 330 13.34 -5.62 13.00
N ASP A 331 13.33 -6.94 12.79
CA ASP A 331 14.55 -7.75 12.76
C ASP A 331 15.32 -7.51 11.46
N PRO A 332 16.65 -7.38 11.50
CA PRO A 332 17.44 -7.19 10.29
C PRO A 332 17.45 -8.43 9.40
N VAL A 333 17.25 -9.62 9.99
CA VAL A 333 17.15 -10.88 9.26
C VAL A 333 15.70 -11.15 8.90
N LEU A 334 15.40 -11.22 7.61
CA LEU A 334 14.07 -11.64 7.18
C LEU A 334 13.88 -13.12 7.50
N THR A 335 13.08 -13.41 8.53
CA THR A 335 12.64 -14.77 8.81
C THR A 335 11.46 -15.12 7.91
N LEU A 336 11.64 -16.10 7.02
CA LEU A 336 10.60 -16.65 6.15
C LEU A 336 9.64 -17.61 6.89
N GLY A 337 9.62 -17.55 8.20
CA GLY A 337 8.79 -18.39 9.05
C GLY A 337 7.41 -17.80 9.27
N GLY A 338 6.40 -18.36 8.63
CA GLY A 338 5.00 -18.13 8.96
C GLY A 338 4.13 -17.83 7.75
N THR A 339 3.46 -18.85 7.24
CA THR A 339 2.26 -18.81 6.39
C THR A 339 2.33 -17.87 5.19
N SER A 340 3.31 -18.14 4.31
CA SER A 340 3.42 -17.53 2.98
C SER A 340 2.26 -17.93 2.04
N GLU A 341 1.55 -18.99 2.34
CA GLU A 341 0.42 -19.47 1.52
C GLU A 341 -0.74 -18.47 1.42
N GLU A 342 -0.98 -17.68 2.47
CA GLU A 342 -2.09 -16.70 2.45
C GLU A 342 -1.76 -15.38 1.76
N GLN A 343 -0.48 -15.08 1.43
CA GLN A 343 -0.08 -13.78 0.88
C GLN A 343 0.80 -13.84 -0.37
N GLY A 344 0.97 -15.02 -0.98
CA GLY A 344 1.60 -15.14 -2.31
C GLY A 344 3.06 -14.69 -2.42
N SER A 345 3.80 -14.56 -1.32
CA SER A 345 5.17 -14.04 -1.34
C SER A 345 6.22 -15.14 -1.18
N GLU A 346 6.15 -16.21 -1.97
CA GLU A 346 7.30 -17.08 -2.13
C GLU A 346 8.32 -16.45 -3.08
N LEU A 347 9.19 -15.61 -2.52
CA LEU A 347 10.49 -15.41 -3.14
C LEU A 347 11.23 -16.75 -3.09
N SER A 348 11.72 -17.22 -4.20
CA SER A 348 12.55 -18.43 -4.18
C SER A 348 13.70 -18.22 -3.20
N VAL A 349 13.75 -19.02 -2.16
CA VAL A 349 14.69 -18.90 -1.03
C VAL A 349 16.13 -18.76 -1.53
N SER A 350 16.49 -19.48 -2.58
CA SER A 350 17.86 -19.50 -3.14
C SER A 350 18.31 -18.17 -3.77
N ALA A 351 17.41 -17.40 -4.40
CA ALA A 351 17.79 -16.13 -5.02
C ALA A 351 18.02 -14.99 -4.00
N LEU A 352 17.62 -15.21 -2.75
CA LEU A 352 17.67 -14.19 -1.70
C LEU A 352 18.72 -14.46 -0.65
N GLU A 353 19.20 -15.71 -0.51
CA GLU A 353 20.21 -16.06 0.50
C GLU A 353 21.49 -15.23 0.35
N ASP A 354 21.91 -14.99 -0.89
CA ASP A 354 23.10 -14.19 -1.18
C ASP A 354 22.88 -12.67 -0.98
N LEU A 355 21.63 -12.22 -0.99
CA LEU A 355 21.28 -10.78 -0.85
C LEU A 355 20.99 -10.39 0.58
N ARG A 356 20.63 -11.33 1.45
CA ARG A 356 20.15 -11.01 2.81
C ARG A 356 21.28 -10.73 3.77
N TYR A 357 21.01 -9.80 4.68
CA TYR A 357 21.76 -9.70 5.93
C TYR A 357 21.63 -11.00 6.73
N SER A 358 22.75 -11.48 7.22
CA SER A 358 22.86 -12.53 8.22
C SER A 358 24.19 -12.39 8.95
N THR A 359 24.39 -13.14 10.03
CA THR A 359 25.67 -13.17 10.74
C THR A 359 26.83 -13.68 9.86
N SER A 360 26.52 -14.47 8.83
CA SER A 360 27.48 -14.93 7.81
C SER A 360 27.58 -14.02 6.59
N ASN A 361 26.64 -13.08 6.40
CA ASN A 361 26.63 -12.08 5.34
C ASN A 361 26.29 -10.69 5.92
N PRO A 362 27.18 -10.06 6.69
CA PRO A 362 26.92 -8.80 7.37
C PRO A 362 26.74 -7.60 6.40
N GLU A 363 27.20 -7.71 5.15
CA GLU A 363 27.01 -6.72 4.09
C GLU A 363 25.69 -6.92 3.32
N GLY A 364 24.91 -7.93 3.67
CA GLY A 364 23.62 -8.21 3.03
C GLY A 364 22.57 -7.17 3.36
N LEU A 365 21.50 -7.17 2.57
CA LEU A 365 20.35 -6.28 2.74
C LEU A 365 19.63 -6.57 4.05
N ARG A 366 19.52 -5.55 4.88
CA ARG A 366 18.76 -5.59 6.14
C ARG A 366 17.27 -5.46 5.85
N ALA A 367 16.47 -6.28 6.53
CA ALA A 367 15.05 -6.40 6.24
C ALA A 367 14.14 -5.58 7.17
N THR A 368 14.67 -4.71 8.03
CA THR A 368 13.81 -3.92 8.92
C THR A 368 12.93 -2.96 8.12
N VAL A 369 11.76 -2.65 8.66
CA VAL A 369 10.87 -1.63 8.10
C VAL A 369 11.53 -0.24 7.98
N TYR A 370 12.62 0.02 8.70
CA TYR A 370 13.40 1.26 8.62
C TYR A 370 14.48 1.19 7.54
N ASP A 371 15.24 0.10 7.48
CA ASP A 371 16.29 -0.09 6.47
C ASP A 371 15.70 -0.10 5.05
N HIS A 372 14.53 -0.69 4.88
CA HIS A 372 13.76 -0.66 3.64
C HIS A 372 13.37 0.75 3.19
N THR A 373 13.30 1.70 4.11
CA THR A 373 12.94 3.10 3.84
C THR A 373 14.05 4.06 4.26
N VAL A 374 15.30 3.62 4.14
CA VAL A 374 16.50 4.38 4.48
C VAL A 374 16.58 5.75 3.79
N ASN A 375 16.09 5.85 2.56
CA ASN A 375 15.97 7.10 1.82
C ASN A 375 15.10 8.17 2.52
N VAL A 376 14.20 7.74 3.42
CA VAL A 376 13.40 8.66 4.25
C VAL A 376 14.10 8.97 5.57
N TYR A 377 14.53 7.92 6.26
CA TYR A 377 15.05 8.05 7.63
C TYR A 377 16.54 8.42 7.68
N GLY A 378 17.27 8.25 6.56
CA GLY A 378 18.71 8.43 6.52
C GLY A 378 19.48 7.25 7.11
N GLU A 379 20.77 7.22 6.81
CA GLU A 379 21.71 6.21 7.32
C GLU A 379 22.46 6.71 8.55
N LEU A 380 22.87 5.79 9.38
CA LEU A 380 23.86 6.08 10.42
C LEU A 380 25.23 6.32 9.78
N GLU A 381 25.99 7.22 10.37
CA GLU A 381 27.34 7.54 9.89
C GLU A 381 28.21 6.27 9.89
N ASN A 382 28.78 5.96 8.73
CA ASN A 382 29.67 4.82 8.49
C ASN A 382 29.02 3.42 8.67
N ALA A 383 27.72 3.32 8.54
CA ALA A 383 27.01 2.04 8.61
C ALA A 383 25.86 2.04 7.62
N ALA A 384 25.70 0.95 6.86
CA ALA A 384 24.53 0.72 6.00
C ALA A 384 23.30 0.31 6.84
N ILE A 385 22.96 1.11 7.85
CA ILE A 385 21.90 0.89 8.82
C ILE A 385 21.06 2.16 8.87
N ALA A 386 19.74 2.02 8.73
CA ALA A 386 18.84 3.16 8.82
C ALA A 386 18.83 3.78 10.23
N GLN A 387 18.75 5.10 10.28
CA GLN A 387 18.27 5.78 11.47
C GLN A 387 16.82 5.39 11.72
N ARG A 388 16.39 5.39 12.99
CA ARG A 388 15.04 4.96 13.34
C ARG A 388 14.37 5.86 14.38
N PRO A 389 13.08 6.16 14.23
CA PRO A 389 12.31 6.95 15.21
C PRO A 389 11.84 6.13 16.43
N LEU A 390 12.41 4.94 16.65
CA LEU A 390 11.99 4.04 17.73
C LEU A 390 12.62 4.47 19.05
N ASP A 391 11.78 4.70 20.06
CA ASP A 391 12.16 5.20 21.39
C ASP A 391 11.38 4.48 22.50
N ASN A 392 12.03 4.19 23.62
CA ASN A 392 11.35 3.82 24.86
C ASN A 392 11.89 4.56 26.10
N VAL A 393 12.71 5.60 25.88
CA VAL A 393 13.14 6.49 26.96
C VAL A 393 11.94 7.29 27.49
N GLY A 394 11.73 7.27 28.80
CA GLY A 394 10.61 7.97 29.44
C GLY A 394 9.29 7.19 29.44
N VAL A 395 9.18 6.06 28.73
CA VAL A 395 8.01 5.19 28.82
C VAL A 395 7.93 4.59 30.23
N GLN A 396 6.77 4.74 30.88
CA GLN A 396 6.48 4.20 32.21
C GLN A 396 5.60 2.95 32.06
N TYR A 397 6.24 1.81 31.82
CA TYR A 397 5.54 0.54 31.65
C TYR A 397 4.75 0.18 32.89
N GLY A 398 3.47 -0.18 32.72
CA GLY A 398 2.58 -0.55 33.81
C GLY A 398 2.09 0.60 34.69
N LEU A 399 2.25 1.88 34.25
CA LEU A 399 1.80 3.04 35.05
C LEU A 399 0.30 3.00 35.39
N ALA A 400 -0.55 2.60 34.44
CA ALA A 400 -1.98 2.46 34.68
C ALA A 400 -2.26 1.37 35.71
N ALA A 401 -1.73 0.18 35.54
CA ALA A 401 -1.86 -0.93 36.47
C ALA A 401 -1.37 -0.58 37.88
N PHE A 402 -0.27 0.20 37.99
CA PHE A 402 0.18 0.71 39.27
C PHE A 402 -0.80 1.69 39.91
N ARG A 403 -1.34 2.64 39.17
CA ARG A 403 -2.31 3.62 39.67
C ARG A 403 -3.63 2.97 40.10
N GLU A 404 -4.02 1.90 39.45
CA GLU A 404 -5.21 1.10 39.79
C GLU A 404 -4.97 0.09 40.91
N GLY A 405 -3.72 -0.03 41.38
CA GLY A 405 -3.36 -0.92 42.46
C GLY A 405 -3.27 -2.40 42.05
N GLU A 406 -3.24 -2.70 40.76
CA GLU A 406 -3.11 -4.07 40.24
C GLU A 406 -1.70 -4.61 40.38
N ILE A 407 -0.69 -3.75 40.37
CA ILE A 407 0.71 -4.08 40.68
C ILE A 407 1.25 -3.23 41.83
N SER A 408 2.19 -3.76 42.56
CA SER A 408 2.85 -3.06 43.65
C SER A 408 3.85 -2.01 43.15
N ALA A 409 4.22 -1.07 44.05
CA ALA A 409 5.27 -0.09 43.76
C ALA A 409 6.61 -0.75 43.43
N GLN A 410 6.93 -1.88 44.10
CA GLN A 410 8.14 -2.60 43.82
C GLN A 410 8.16 -3.23 42.44
N GLN A 411 7.05 -3.87 42.02
CA GLN A 411 6.89 -4.41 40.65
C GLN A 411 7.03 -3.32 39.60
N PHE A 412 6.41 -2.17 39.84
CA PHE A 412 6.50 -1.03 38.92
C PHE A 412 7.93 -0.49 38.76
N ILE A 413 8.66 -0.35 39.89
CA ILE A 413 10.05 0.12 39.91
C ILE A 413 10.96 -0.87 39.21
N ASP A 414 10.86 -2.16 39.57
CA ASP A 414 11.71 -3.22 39.02
C ASP A 414 11.47 -3.38 37.52
N LEU A 415 10.21 -3.39 37.05
CA LEU A 415 9.86 -3.43 35.63
C LEU A 415 10.53 -2.27 34.88
N ASN A 416 10.37 -1.06 35.36
CA ASN A 416 10.90 0.11 34.66
C ASN A 416 12.43 0.27 34.76
N ARG A 417 13.08 -0.30 35.77
CA ARG A 417 14.53 -0.38 35.86
C ARG A 417 15.11 -1.41 34.89
N ASP A 418 14.50 -2.59 34.79
CA ASP A 418 15.11 -3.77 34.18
C ASP A 418 14.55 -4.16 32.80
N ILE A 419 13.50 -3.50 32.29
CA ILE A 419 12.91 -3.84 30.98
C ILE A 419 13.87 -3.60 29.80
N GLY A 420 14.87 -2.73 29.97
CA GLY A 420 15.88 -2.46 28.94
C GLY A 420 15.34 -1.85 27.65
N GLY A 421 15.94 -2.21 26.54
CA GLY A 421 15.63 -1.74 25.19
C GLY A 421 16.21 -2.67 24.13
N PHE A 422 16.35 -2.16 22.90
CA PHE A 422 16.92 -2.87 21.76
C PHE A 422 18.15 -2.15 21.21
N ASP A 423 19.12 -2.90 20.77
CA ASP A 423 20.19 -2.39 19.91
C ASP A 423 19.72 -2.25 18.45
N ARG A 424 20.65 -2.01 17.52
CA ARG A 424 20.32 -1.82 16.07
C ARG A 424 19.91 -3.13 15.37
N ASP A 425 20.27 -4.27 15.93
CA ASP A 425 19.91 -5.58 15.42
C ASP A 425 18.67 -6.17 16.11
N MET A 426 17.99 -5.33 16.94
CA MET A 426 16.80 -5.72 17.71
C MET A 426 17.08 -6.76 18.78
N GLU A 427 18.36 -6.93 19.18
CA GLU A 427 18.74 -7.70 20.34
C GLU A 427 18.46 -6.91 21.62
N HIS A 428 17.99 -7.63 22.65
CA HIS A 428 17.69 -7.01 23.93
C HIS A 428 18.98 -6.52 24.64
N VAL A 429 18.94 -5.27 25.11
CA VAL A 429 20.02 -4.66 25.90
C VAL A 429 19.48 -4.02 27.17
N ALA A 430 20.29 -3.99 28.22
CA ALA A 430 19.88 -3.46 29.52
C ALA A 430 19.51 -1.96 29.52
N ARG A 431 20.05 -1.19 28.58
CA ARG A 431 19.74 0.24 28.46
C ARG A 431 18.49 0.46 27.62
N ARG A 432 17.72 1.51 27.95
CA ARG A 432 16.65 2.00 27.08
C ARG A 432 17.21 2.44 25.72
N HIS A 433 16.46 2.24 24.64
CA HIS A 433 16.83 2.77 23.33
C HIS A 433 16.22 4.15 23.11
N SER A 434 16.94 4.99 22.39
CA SER A 434 16.51 6.34 22.02
C SER A 434 16.30 6.42 20.52
N ALA A 435 15.30 7.18 20.11
CA ALA A 435 15.10 7.54 18.72
C ALA A 435 16.24 8.41 18.18
N ASP A 436 16.53 8.27 16.90
CA ASP A 436 17.41 9.20 16.18
C ASP A 436 16.61 10.47 15.86
N GLU A 437 17.18 11.63 16.18
CA GLU A 437 16.51 12.92 16.05
C GLU A 437 16.12 13.23 14.60
N TYR A 438 17.03 12.94 13.66
CA TYR A 438 16.75 13.14 12.24
C TYR A 438 15.60 12.26 11.76
N ALA A 439 15.63 10.96 12.07
CA ALA A 439 14.57 10.04 11.70
C ALA A 439 13.20 10.42 12.30
N SER A 440 13.18 10.88 13.55
CA SER A 440 11.96 11.36 14.21
C SER A 440 11.38 12.59 13.52
N LYS A 441 12.21 13.56 13.15
CA LYS A 441 11.78 14.71 12.37
C LYS A 441 11.25 14.30 11.00
N ARG A 442 11.96 13.40 10.32
CA ARG A 442 11.55 12.92 8.99
C ARG A 442 10.25 12.14 9.02
N ALA A 443 10.02 11.30 10.03
CA ALA A 443 8.76 10.59 10.19
C ALA A 443 7.55 11.53 10.21
N ILE A 444 7.68 12.66 10.90
CA ILE A 444 6.66 13.70 10.97
C ILE A 444 6.55 14.48 9.65
N GLN A 445 7.68 14.97 9.13
CA GLN A 445 7.70 15.84 7.94
C GLN A 445 7.27 15.12 6.65
N SER A 446 7.49 13.82 6.56
CA SER A 446 7.09 13.01 5.40
C SER A 446 5.67 12.43 5.53
N GLY A 447 4.95 12.73 6.62
CA GLY A 447 3.61 12.18 6.87
C GLY A 447 3.58 10.69 7.21
N ARG A 448 4.72 10.09 7.57
CA ARG A 448 4.78 8.69 8.03
C ARG A 448 4.23 8.51 9.44
N VAL A 449 4.23 9.58 10.24
CA VAL A 449 3.40 9.73 11.43
C VAL A 449 2.23 10.62 11.05
N LEU A 450 1.03 10.05 11.10
CA LEU A 450 -0.18 10.69 10.61
C LEU A 450 -0.83 11.54 11.69
N PHE A 451 -1.12 12.81 11.38
CA PHE A 451 -1.81 13.72 12.27
C PHE A 451 -3.30 13.89 11.93
N GLY A 452 -3.72 13.48 10.71
CA GLY A 452 -5.11 13.60 10.26
C GLY A 452 -5.58 15.04 10.05
N GLY A 453 -4.65 15.99 10.03
CA GLY A 453 -4.95 17.43 9.96
C GLY A 453 -4.82 18.04 8.58
N ALA A 454 -4.39 17.26 7.59
CA ALA A 454 -4.25 17.71 6.21
C ALA A 454 -5.45 17.25 5.35
N GLY A 455 -5.26 16.39 4.37
CA GLY A 455 -6.32 15.92 3.48
C GLY A 455 -7.45 15.19 4.19
N LEU A 456 -7.16 14.41 5.23
CA LEU A 456 -8.18 13.69 6.01
C LEU A 456 -9.18 14.62 6.70
N SER A 457 -8.81 15.86 7.00
CA SER A 457 -9.75 16.84 7.59
C SER A 457 -10.95 17.14 6.67
N SER A 458 -10.84 16.87 5.38
CA SER A 458 -11.88 17.08 4.37
C SER A 458 -12.30 15.83 3.60
N THR A 459 -11.66 14.69 3.84
CA THR A 459 -11.96 13.43 3.18
C THR A 459 -13.02 12.66 3.97
N PRO A 460 -14.19 12.33 3.39
CA PRO A 460 -15.16 11.44 4.01
C PRO A 460 -14.58 10.08 4.36
N ILE A 461 -14.82 9.61 5.58
CA ILE A 461 -14.30 8.34 6.09
C ILE A 461 -15.43 7.48 6.62
N ILE A 462 -15.47 6.23 6.18
CA ILE A 462 -16.24 5.17 6.81
C ILE A 462 -15.23 4.20 7.43
N ASP A 463 -15.24 4.11 8.76
CA ASP A 463 -14.43 3.15 9.53
C ASP A 463 -15.38 2.11 10.14
N TYR A 464 -15.19 0.84 9.76
CA TYR A 464 -16.01 -0.26 10.24
C TYR A 464 -15.19 -1.29 11.00
N ARG A 465 -15.80 -1.89 12.03
CA ARG A 465 -15.18 -2.89 12.91
C ARG A 465 -15.91 -4.22 12.85
#